data_4858bff5088836c4812837badb1f92fa
#
_entry.id   4858bff5088836c4812837badb1f92fa
#
_cell.length_a   1.000
_cell.length_b   1.000
_cell.length_c   1.000
_cell.angle_alpha   90.00
_cell.angle_beta   90.00
_cell.angle_gamma   90.00
#
_symmetry.space_group_name_H-M   'P 1'
#
loop_
_entity.id
_entity.type
_entity.pdbx_description
1 polymer ?
#
loop_
_entity_poly.entity_id
_entity_poly.type
_entity_poly.pdbx_seq_one_letter_code
_entity_poly.pdbx_strand_id
1 'polypeptide(L)'
;RIGWMILSGNKAIARDYIEGLNMLSNMRLCSNVPAQAVVQTALGGHQSVNDYIIPGGRIYEQREFIYNALCDIPGISAVKPKAAFYIFPKIDTKKFNITNDEQFALDLLREKKILIVHGSGFNWKDPDHFRVVYLPRVEVLEDASVKLRDFLEHYRQ
;
A
#
# COMPACT_ATOMS: atom_id res chain seq x y z
N ARG A 1 11.28 -4.13 -13.19
CA ARG A 1 11.69 -3.94 -11.78
C ARG A 1 13.14 -3.45 -11.74
N ILE A 2 13.30 -2.15 -11.72
CA ILE A 2 14.58 -1.48 -11.54
C ILE A 2 14.37 -0.23 -10.67
N GLY A 3 15.33 0.10 -9.85
CA GLY A 3 15.42 1.35 -9.11
C GLY A 3 16.73 2.05 -9.43
N TRP A 4 16.78 3.33 -9.20
CA TRP A 4 18.00 4.14 -9.33
C TRP A 4 18.10 5.10 -8.14
N MET A 5 19.33 5.49 -7.83
CA MET A 5 19.62 6.42 -6.75
C MET A 5 20.77 7.34 -7.15
N ILE A 6 20.62 8.61 -6.79
CA ILE A 6 21.66 9.63 -6.97
C ILE A 6 22.02 10.19 -5.60
N LEU A 7 23.30 10.18 -5.27
CA LEU A 7 23.84 10.79 -4.06
C LEU A 7 24.47 12.14 -4.41
N SER A 8 23.97 13.21 -3.81
CA SER A 8 24.44 14.58 -4.04
C SER A 8 24.75 15.31 -2.73
N GLY A 9 25.36 16.49 -2.80
CA GLY A 9 25.72 17.29 -1.65
C GLY A 9 27.07 16.95 -1.01
N ASN A 10 27.28 17.35 0.25
CA ASN A 10 28.52 17.05 0.97
C ASN A 10 28.56 15.59 1.41
N LYS A 11 29.32 14.78 0.66
CA LYS A 11 29.43 13.34 0.89
C LYS A 11 30.31 12.98 2.07
N ALA A 12 31.13 13.92 2.57
CA ALA A 12 32.07 13.64 3.67
C ALA A 12 31.35 13.23 4.97
N ILE A 13 30.20 13.83 5.22
CA ILE A 13 29.38 13.52 6.42
C ILE A 13 28.68 12.14 6.38
N ALA A 14 28.60 11.53 5.19
CA ALA A 14 27.93 10.25 4.97
C ALA A 14 28.85 9.20 4.34
N ARG A 15 30.17 9.33 4.54
CA ARG A 15 31.19 8.50 3.89
C ARG A 15 30.93 7.01 4.13
N ASP A 16 30.77 6.61 5.38
CA ASP A 16 30.60 5.20 5.75
C ASP A 16 29.29 4.63 5.20
N TYR A 17 28.22 5.44 5.18
CA TYR A 17 26.96 5.04 4.55
C TYR A 17 27.11 4.81 3.03
N ILE A 18 27.84 5.69 2.35
CA ILE A 18 28.10 5.56 0.91
C ILE A 18 28.98 4.31 0.62
N GLU A 19 29.95 4.06 1.47
CA GLU A 19 30.77 2.85 1.38
C GLU A 19 29.92 1.58 1.55
N GLY A 20 29.01 1.55 2.54
CA GLY A 20 28.06 0.47 2.71
C GLY A 20 27.16 0.25 1.49
N LEU A 21 26.66 1.32 0.86
CA LEU A 21 25.90 1.22 -0.39
C LEU A 21 26.72 0.62 -1.54
N ASN A 22 27.99 1.03 -1.68
CA ASN A 22 28.89 0.47 -2.69
C ASN A 22 29.16 -1.03 -2.43
N MET A 23 29.36 -1.42 -1.18
CA MET A 23 29.52 -2.82 -0.81
C MET A 23 28.27 -3.64 -1.17
N LEU A 24 27.07 -3.17 -0.86
CA LEU A 24 25.81 -3.83 -1.22
C LEU A 24 25.63 -3.93 -2.74
N SER A 25 25.99 -2.89 -3.48
CA SER A 25 25.91 -2.92 -4.96
C SER A 25 26.89 -3.94 -5.55
N ASN A 26 28.08 -4.05 -4.98
CA ASN A 26 29.11 -5.03 -5.41
C ASN A 26 28.69 -6.48 -5.14
N MET A 27 27.86 -6.74 -4.13
CA MET A 27 27.30 -8.08 -3.88
C MET A 27 26.38 -8.55 -5.02
N ARG A 28 25.71 -7.63 -5.69
CA ARG A 28 24.86 -7.91 -6.85
C ARG A 28 25.65 -7.99 -8.17
N LEU A 29 26.76 -7.27 -8.31
CA LEU A 29 27.62 -7.08 -9.47
C LEU A 29 26.92 -6.36 -10.63
N CYS A 30 25.98 -7.03 -11.31
CA CYS A 30 25.26 -6.47 -12.46
C CYS A 30 23.78 -6.38 -12.18
N SER A 31 23.18 -5.23 -12.42
CA SER A 31 21.72 -5.11 -12.43
C SER A 31 21.15 -5.60 -13.77
N ASN A 32 19.83 -5.73 -13.84
CA ASN A 32 19.13 -6.23 -15.03
C ASN A 32 19.38 -5.32 -16.24
N VAL A 33 20.17 -5.78 -17.22
CA VAL A 33 20.58 -4.99 -18.41
C VAL A 33 19.39 -4.56 -19.27
N PRO A 34 18.40 -5.39 -19.62
CA PRO A 34 17.21 -4.93 -20.35
C PRO A 34 16.46 -3.85 -19.60
N ALA A 35 16.33 -3.94 -18.27
CA ALA A 35 15.69 -2.91 -17.48
C ALA A 35 16.47 -1.60 -17.44
N GLN A 36 17.81 -1.65 -17.44
CA GLN A 36 18.66 -0.44 -17.56
C GLN A 36 18.42 0.28 -18.89
N ALA A 37 18.30 -0.46 -19.98
CA ALA A 37 18.08 0.11 -21.31
C ALA A 37 16.76 0.88 -21.43
N VAL A 38 15.73 0.55 -20.64
CA VAL A 38 14.43 1.24 -20.67
C VAL A 38 14.33 2.41 -19.70
N VAL A 39 15.29 2.60 -18.77
CA VAL A 39 15.21 3.65 -17.75
C VAL A 39 15.03 5.04 -18.36
N GLN A 40 15.81 5.38 -19.38
CA GLN A 40 15.72 6.69 -20.04
C GLN A 40 14.35 6.91 -20.67
N THR A 41 13.80 5.92 -21.34
CA THR A 41 12.47 5.98 -21.95
C THR A 41 11.38 6.04 -20.87
N ALA A 42 11.53 5.25 -19.81
CA ALA A 42 10.56 5.23 -18.70
C ALA A 42 10.52 6.56 -17.93
N LEU A 43 11.63 7.29 -17.85
CA LEU A 43 11.68 8.58 -17.15
C LEU A 43 11.39 9.79 -18.05
N GLY A 44 11.82 9.74 -19.32
CA GLY A 44 11.72 10.88 -20.24
C GLY A 44 10.75 10.69 -21.40
N GLY A 45 10.21 9.49 -21.59
CA GLY A 45 9.22 9.19 -22.62
C GLY A 45 7.78 9.45 -22.18
N HIS A 46 6.84 8.91 -22.93
CA HIS A 46 5.41 8.98 -22.60
C HIS A 46 5.13 8.30 -21.25
N GLN A 47 4.51 9.03 -20.34
CA GLN A 47 4.19 8.58 -19.00
C GLN A 47 2.72 8.11 -18.93
N SER A 48 2.43 6.91 -19.43
CA SER A 48 1.07 6.35 -19.44
C SER A 48 0.44 6.24 -18.04
N VAL A 49 1.25 6.21 -16.98
CA VAL A 49 0.76 6.24 -15.60
C VAL A 49 -0.08 7.49 -15.31
N ASN A 50 0.19 8.61 -15.98
CA ASN A 50 -0.57 9.85 -15.82
C ASN A 50 -2.03 9.68 -16.23
N ASP A 51 -2.32 8.86 -17.24
CA ASP A 51 -3.68 8.60 -17.72
C ASP A 51 -4.52 7.84 -16.68
N TYR A 52 -3.86 7.10 -15.78
CA TYR A 52 -4.54 6.32 -14.73
C TYR A 52 -4.84 7.12 -13.46
N ILE A 53 -4.14 8.23 -13.22
CA ILE A 53 -4.19 8.98 -11.95
C ILE A 53 -4.95 10.31 -12.04
N ILE A 54 -5.42 10.70 -13.22
CA ILE A 54 -6.28 11.87 -13.43
C ILE A 54 -7.77 11.47 -13.30
N PRO A 55 -8.70 12.43 -13.11
CA PRO A 55 -10.14 12.16 -13.11
C PRO A 55 -10.57 11.38 -14.36
N GLY A 56 -11.34 10.32 -14.18
CA GLY A 56 -11.70 9.35 -15.22
C GLY A 56 -10.66 8.25 -15.45
N GLY A 57 -9.47 8.36 -14.88
CA GLY A 57 -8.47 7.32 -14.93
C GLY A 57 -8.75 6.20 -13.91
N ARG A 58 -8.41 4.97 -14.30
CA ARG A 58 -8.73 3.76 -13.53
C ARG A 58 -8.29 3.83 -12.05
N ILE A 59 -7.05 4.22 -11.78
CA ILE A 59 -6.51 4.27 -10.41
C ILE A 59 -7.16 5.40 -9.62
N TYR A 60 -7.46 6.51 -10.28
CA TYR A 60 -8.18 7.62 -9.66
C TYR A 60 -9.56 7.17 -9.16
N GLU A 61 -10.37 6.56 -10.03
CA GLU A 61 -11.73 6.11 -9.70
C GLU A 61 -11.72 5.05 -8.59
N GLN A 62 -10.81 4.08 -8.65
CA GLN A 62 -10.64 3.05 -7.62
C GLN A 62 -10.23 3.65 -6.26
N ARG A 63 -9.35 4.66 -6.27
CA ARG A 63 -8.94 5.37 -5.06
C ARG A 63 -10.09 6.14 -4.42
N GLU A 64 -10.82 6.91 -5.23
CA GLU A 64 -11.97 7.68 -4.75
C GLU A 64 -13.02 6.77 -4.14
N PHE A 65 -13.35 5.70 -4.87
CA PHE A 65 -14.32 4.72 -4.41
C PHE A 65 -13.93 4.09 -3.07
N ILE A 66 -12.74 3.46 -3.00
CA ILE A 66 -12.36 2.71 -1.79
C ILE A 66 -12.16 3.61 -0.57
N TYR A 67 -11.65 4.83 -0.77
CA TYR A 67 -11.50 5.80 0.31
C TYR A 67 -12.86 6.13 0.93
N ASN A 68 -13.85 6.48 0.11
CA ASN A 68 -15.19 6.81 0.58
C ASN A 68 -15.87 5.58 1.21
N ALA A 69 -15.83 4.43 0.54
CA ALA A 69 -16.45 3.19 1.02
C ALA A 69 -15.91 2.74 2.38
N LEU A 70 -14.61 2.88 2.63
CA LEU A 70 -14.01 2.56 3.93
C LEU A 70 -14.35 3.58 5.01
N CYS A 71 -14.32 4.88 4.69
CA CYS A 71 -14.68 5.93 5.64
C CYS A 71 -16.16 5.93 6.03
N ASP A 72 -17.03 5.37 5.18
CA ASP A 72 -18.46 5.18 5.46
C ASP A 72 -18.75 4.01 6.42
N ILE A 73 -17.74 3.19 6.74
CA ILE A 73 -17.89 2.11 7.73
C ILE A 73 -17.66 2.66 9.13
N PRO A 74 -18.67 2.59 10.05
CA PRO A 74 -18.53 3.10 11.41
C PRO A 74 -17.39 2.41 12.17
N GLY A 75 -16.40 3.18 12.58
CA GLY A 75 -15.20 2.68 13.28
C GLY A 75 -13.98 2.47 12.35
N ILE A 76 -14.09 2.85 11.07
CA ILE A 76 -12.96 2.94 10.17
C ILE A 76 -12.71 4.41 9.80
N SER A 77 -11.46 4.80 9.72
CA SER A 77 -11.02 6.08 9.19
C SER A 77 -9.77 5.88 8.34
N ALA A 78 -9.53 6.77 7.39
CA ALA A 78 -8.35 6.67 6.54
C ALA A 78 -7.85 8.04 6.10
N VAL A 79 -6.56 8.13 5.84
CA VAL A 79 -5.96 9.24 5.10
C VAL A 79 -6.03 8.91 3.61
N LYS A 80 -6.56 9.84 2.83
CA LYS A 80 -6.67 9.64 1.37
C LYS A 80 -5.28 9.51 0.73
N PRO A 81 -5.01 8.42 0.02
CA PRO A 81 -3.71 8.20 -0.61
C PRO A 81 -3.42 9.26 -1.68
N LYS A 82 -2.18 9.77 -1.70
CA LYS A 82 -1.71 10.71 -2.71
C LYS A 82 -0.91 10.04 -3.82
N ALA A 83 -0.46 8.81 -3.60
CA ALA A 83 0.37 8.06 -4.53
C ALA A 83 0.18 6.55 -4.35
N ALA A 84 0.75 5.75 -5.24
CA ALA A 84 0.65 4.30 -5.28
C ALA A 84 -0.81 3.80 -5.42
N PHE A 85 -1.08 2.60 -4.95
CA PHE A 85 -2.39 1.93 -5.03
C PHE A 85 -2.70 1.19 -3.72
N TYR A 86 -2.27 1.78 -2.61
CA TYR A 86 -2.49 1.27 -1.26
C TYR A 86 -3.22 2.31 -0.42
N ILE A 87 -4.16 1.84 0.40
CA ILE A 87 -4.75 2.63 1.49
C ILE A 87 -4.49 1.91 2.81
N PHE A 88 -4.23 2.68 3.87
CA PHE A 88 -3.87 2.18 5.20
C PHE A 88 -4.88 2.69 6.23
N PRO A 89 -6.08 2.11 6.29
CA PRO A 89 -7.13 2.55 7.19
C PRO A 89 -6.79 2.23 8.64
N LYS A 90 -7.28 3.09 9.52
CA LYS A 90 -7.32 2.89 10.95
C LYS A 90 -8.66 2.31 11.35
N ILE A 91 -8.65 1.31 12.23
CA ILE A 91 -9.84 0.68 12.83
C ILE A 91 -9.94 1.00 14.32
N ASP A 92 -11.12 1.27 14.81
CA ASP A 92 -11.40 1.49 16.23
C ASP A 92 -11.30 0.16 17.01
N THR A 93 -10.11 -0.06 17.59
CA THR A 93 -9.82 -1.28 18.35
C THR A 93 -10.71 -1.47 19.57
N LYS A 94 -11.17 -0.38 20.18
CA LYS A 94 -12.07 -0.45 21.36
C LYS A 94 -13.46 -0.90 20.94
N LYS A 95 -13.97 -0.36 19.83
CA LYS A 95 -15.29 -0.71 19.30
C LYS A 95 -15.39 -2.20 18.94
N PHE A 96 -14.33 -2.74 18.37
CA PHE A 96 -14.30 -4.12 17.85
C PHE A 96 -13.52 -5.09 18.75
N ASN A 97 -13.04 -4.64 19.90
CA ASN A 97 -12.26 -5.43 20.85
C ASN A 97 -10.96 -6.00 20.27
N ILE A 98 -10.35 -5.33 19.28
CA ILE A 98 -9.18 -5.82 18.57
C ILE A 98 -7.92 -5.65 19.44
N THR A 99 -7.30 -6.77 19.78
CA THR A 99 -6.02 -6.84 20.50
C THR A 99 -4.89 -7.40 19.65
N ASN A 100 -5.24 -8.07 18.55
CA ASN A 100 -4.30 -8.70 17.63
C ASN A 100 -4.79 -8.49 16.19
N ASP A 101 -4.08 -7.64 15.43
CA ASP A 101 -4.43 -7.28 14.05
C ASP A 101 -4.20 -8.41 13.03
N GLU A 102 -3.27 -9.34 13.31
CA GLU A 102 -3.09 -10.54 12.49
C GLU A 102 -4.31 -11.46 12.63
N GLN A 103 -4.79 -11.68 13.87
CA GLN A 103 -5.98 -12.49 14.10
C GLN A 103 -7.21 -11.86 13.42
N PHE A 104 -7.37 -10.53 13.50
CA PHE A 104 -8.42 -9.82 12.77
C PHE A 104 -8.37 -10.09 11.26
N ALA A 105 -7.18 -10.02 10.66
CA ALA A 105 -7.00 -10.31 9.23
C ALA A 105 -7.33 -11.77 8.88
N LEU A 106 -6.94 -12.72 9.74
CA LEU A 106 -7.25 -14.14 9.55
C LEU A 106 -8.75 -14.44 9.67
N ASP A 107 -9.44 -13.82 10.61
CA ASP A 107 -10.88 -14.02 10.82
C ASP A 107 -11.67 -13.45 9.63
N LEU A 108 -11.31 -12.26 9.13
CA LEU A 108 -11.88 -11.69 7.92
C LEU A 108 -11.65 -12.61 6.69
N LEU A 109 -10.46 -13.15 6.56
CA LEU A 109 -10.13 -14.09 5.49
C LEU A 109 -10.95 -15.37 5.57
N ARG A 110 -11.10 -15.94 6.76
CA ARG A 110 -11.85 -17.18 6.99
C ARG A 110 -13.34 -16.98 6.71
N GLU A 111 -13.91 -15.90 7.20
CA GLU A 111 -15.35 -15.67 7.12
C GLU A 111 -15.79 -15.09 5.76
N LYS A 112 -15.12 -14.03 5.30
CA LYS A 112 -15.54 -13.28 4.11
C LYS A 112 -14.68 -13.52 2.86
N LYS A 113 -13.61 -14.31 2.98
CA LYS A 113 -12.64 -14.58 1.89
C LYS A 113 -11.97 -13.30 1.36
N ILE A 114 -11.76 -12.32 2.23
CA ILE A 114 -11.06 -11.08 1.95
C ILE A 114 -9.69 -11.13 2.59
N LEU A 115 -8.64 -10.99 1.78
CA LEU A 115 -7.27 -10.90 2.25
C LEU A 115 -6.84 -9.43 2.37
N ILE A 116 -6.52 -9.03 3.57
CA ILE A 116 -5.87 -7.76 3.89
C ILE A 116 -4.48 -8.02 4.49
N VAL A 117 -3.66 -6.99 4.61
CA VAL A 117 -2.40 -7.11 5.34
C VAL A 117 -2.49 -6.32 6.62
N HIS A 118 -2.27 -6.98 7.75
CA HIS A 118 -2.30 -6.37 9.08
C HIS A 118 -1.17 -5.36 9.28
N GLY A 119 -1.37 -4.34 10.11
CA GLY A 119 -0.42 -3.24 10.31
C GLY A 119 0.90 -3.68 10.92
N SER A 120 0.88 -4.62 11.87
CA SER A 120 2.08 -5.17 12.50
C SER A 120 3.02 -5.86 11.51
N GLY A 121 2.53 -6.35 10.37
CA GLY A 121 3.32 -6.83 9.24
C GLY A 121 4.22 -5.75 8.60
N PHE A 122 3.97 -4.48 8.91
CA PHE A 122 4.78 -3.31 8.52
C PHE A 122 5.49 -2.67 9.72
N ASN A 123 5.66 -3.38 10.82
CA ASN A 123 6.20 -2.86 12.09
C ASN A 123 5.37 -1.71 12.70
N TRP A 124 4.09 -1.63 12.38
CA TRP A 124 3.18 -0.72 13.05
C TRP A 124 2.94 -1.20 14.49
N LYS A 125 3.01 -0.28 15.47
CA LYS A 125 3.04 -0.65 16.89
C LYS A 125 1.69 -1.10 17.43
N ASP A 126 0.63 -0.41 17.00
CA ASP A 126 -0.71 -0.61 17.53
C ASP A 126 -1.53 -1.53 16.59
N PRO A 127 -2.38 -2.41 17.11
CA PRO A 127 -3.18 -3.33 16.28
C PRO A 127 -4.39 -2.63 15.62
N ASP A 128 -4.22 -1.37 15.21
CA ASP A 128 -5.29 -0.48 14.79
C ASP A 128 -5.23 -0.08 13.30
N HIS A 129 -4.34 -0.70 12.52
CA HIS A 129 -4.23 -0.43 11.09
C HIS A 129 -4.17 -1.71 10.26
N PHE A 130 -4.64 -1.60 9.03
CA PHE A 130 -4.49 -2.65 8.02
C PHE A 130 -4.31 -2.03 6.63
N ARG A 131 -3.71 -2.78 5.70
CA ARG A 131 -3.51 -2.31 4.33
C ARG A 131 -4.49 -2.96 3.37
N VAL A 132 -5.10 -2.14 2.52
CA VAL A 132 -5.90 -2.58 1.38
C VAL A 132 -5.22 -2.16 0.09
N VAL A 133 -5.21 -3.04 -0.91
CA VAL A 133 -4.77 -2.77 -2.28
C VAL A 133 -6.00 -2.46 -3.13
N TYR A 134 -6.05 -1.30 -3.77
CA TYR A 134 -7.22 -0.90 -4.58
C TYR A 134 -6.99 -1.02 -6.09
N LEU A 135 -6.21 -2.02 -6.51
CA LEU A 135 -6.03 -2.38 -7.93
C LEU A 135 -7.19 -3.16 -8.57
N PRO A 136 -8.02 -3.91 -7.84
CA PRO A 136 -9.19 -4.56 -8.43
C PRO A 136 -10.16 -3.53 -9.03
N ARG A 137 -11.02 -3.98 -9.94
CA ARG A 137 -12.08 -3.12 -10.51
C ARG A 137 -13.04 -2.65 -9.41
N VAL A 138 -13.72 -1.54 -9.66
CA VAL A 138 -14.63 -0.91 -8.68
C VAL A 138 -15.70 -1.89 -8.18
N GLU A 139 -16.24 -2.74 -9.05
CA GLU A 139 -17.27 -3.73 -8.68
C GLU A 139 -16.74 -4.75 -7.66
N VAL A 140 -15.47 -5.13 -7.77
CA VAL A 140 -14.83 -6.05 -6.81
C VAL A 140 -14.54 -5.34 -5.48
N LEU A 141 -14.15 -4.07 -5.53
CA LEU A 141 -13.95 -3.24 -4.34
C LEU A 141 -15.28 -2.96 -3.62
N GLU A 142 -16.37 -2.80 -4.36
CA GLU A 142 -17.72 -2.66 -3.83
C GLU A 142 -18.16 -3.92 -3.07
N ASP A 143 -18.07 -5.10 -3.70
CA ASP A 143 -18.37 -6.38 -3.04
C ASP A 143 -17.53 -6.58 -1.77
N ALA A 144 -16.22 -6.27 -1.85
CA ALA A 144 -15.33 -6.37 -0.70
C ALA A 144 -15.69 -5.40 0.43
N SER A 145 -16.07 -4.16 0.11
CA SER A 145 -16.45 -3.16 1.12
C SER A 145 -17.78 -3.49 1.80
N VAL A 146 -18.75 -4.02 1.05
CA VAL A 146 -20.03 -4.52 1.60
C VAL A 146 -19.77 -5.68 2.57
N LYS A 147 -18.96 -6.66 2.17
CA LYS A 147 -18.59 -7.81 3.01
C LYS A 147 -17.82 -7.39 4.26
N LEU A 148 -16.91 -6.41 4.14
CA LEU A 148 -16.18 -5.88 5.29
C LEU A 148 -17.12 -5.16 6.27
N ARG A 149 -18.06 -4.39 5.78
CA ARG A 149 -19.10 -3.72 6.59
C ARG A 149 -19.93 -4.76 7.36
N ASP A 150 -20.48 -5.76 6.65
CA ASP A 150 -21.28 -6.84 7.23
C ASP A 150 -20.48 -7.62 8.29
N PHE A 151 -19.20 -7.92 8.03
CA PHE A 151 -18.32 -8.54 9.00
C PHE A 151 -18.19 -7.71 10.27
N LEU A 152 -17.91 -6.40 10.14
CA LEU A 152 -17.66 -5.50 11.27
C LEU A 152 -18.92 -5.18 12.09
N GLU A 153 -20.12 -5.36 11.55
CA GLU A 153 -21.36 -5.20 12.33
C GLU A 153 -21.43 -6.20 13.50
N HIS A 154 -20.95 -7.41 13.30
CA HIS A 154 -21.04 -8.49 14.25
C HIS A 154 -19.71 -8.89 14.90
N TYR A 155 -18.58 -8.45 14.30
CA TYR A 155 -17.25 -8.84 14.76
C TYR A 155 -16.88 -8.21 16.10
N ARG A 156 -16.41 -9.06 17.00
CA ARG A 156 -15.68 -8.71 18.23
C ARG A 156 -14.62 -9.79 18.44
N GLN A 157 -13.35 -9.35 18.64
CA GLN A 157 -12.23 -10.27 18.88
C GLN A 157 -12.22 -10.81 20.30
#